data_8064973f62951d35c3fd7fd556a950f1
#
_entry.id   8064973f62951d35c3fd7fd556a950f1
#
_cell.length_a   1.000
_cell.length_b   1.000
_cell.length_c   1.000
_cell.angle_alpha   90.00
_cell.angle_beta   90.00
_cell.angle_gamma   90.00
#
_symmetry.space_group_name_H-M   'P 1'
#
loop_
_entity.id
_entity.type
_entity.pdbx_description
1 polymer ?
#
loop_
_entity_poly.entity_id
_entity_poly.type
_entity_poly.pdbx_seq_one_letter_code
_entity_poly.pdbx_strand_id
1 'polypeptide(L)'
;RDKYPVKSILEVFDMAKSSYCYQQKQIKKENKIVKIKERIKILFFENHKRYGYRRIHLLLKREGIIISEKIVRSIMKEENLIVRIIRQKKYSSYLGEISPAVPNEIQRDFHADKPNKKWLTDITEFKIGEGKVYLSPIIDCFDGMPITWTVGTSPNAELVNTMLDNAIVLLKENEHPIVHSDRGCHYRWSGWIQRMDEAGLTRSMSKKGCSPDNSACEGFFGRMKNEMFYGEKWDKISVEEFISIINQYMQWYRDKRIKLSLGGLSPMEYRRSLGIA
;
A
#
# COMPACT_ATOMS: atom_id res chain seq x y z
N ARG A 1 -6.96 13.66 -47.69
CA ARG A 1 -5.63 14.30 -47.63
C ARG A 1 -4.62 13.58 -48.49
N ASP A 2 -4.67 12.30 -48.54
CA ASP A 2 -3.71 11.51 -49.33
C ASP A 2 -4.00 11.51 -50.83
N LYS A 3 -5.20 11.91 -51.26
CA LYS A 3 -5.63 11.97 -52.66
C LYS A 3 -5.64 13.38 -53.27
N TYR A 4 -5.73 14.45 -52.43
CA TYR A 4 -5.88 15.83 -52.92
C TYR A 4 -5.01 16.82 -52.15
N PRO A 5 -4.42 17.85 -52.81
CA PRO A 5 -3.68 18.92 -52.18
C PRO A 5 -4.57 19.72 -51.22
N VAL A 6 -4.02 20.13 -50.08
CA VAL A 6 -4.78 20.91 -49.07
C VAL A 6 -5.36 22.18 -49.68
N LYS A 7 -4.71 22.81 -50.63
CA LYS A 7 -5.20 24.03 -51.32
C LYS A 7 -6.55 23.79 -52.03
N SER A 8 -6.64 22.70 -52.80
CA SER A 8 -7.88 22.33 -53.51
C SER A 8 -9.03 21.98 -52.55
N ILE A 9 -8.73 21.36 -51.44
CA ILE A 9 -9.74 21.08 -50.39
C ILE A 9 -10.26 22.36 -49.78
N LEU A 10 -9.39 23.33 -49.49
CA LEU A 10 -9.77 24.61 -48.90
C LEU A 10 -10.64 25.45 -49.87
N GLU A 11 -10.34 25.43 -51.17
CA GLU A 11 -11.14 26.09 -52.21
C GLU A 11 -12.53 25.47 -52.35
N VAL A 12 -12.64 24.13 -52.38
CA VAL A 12 -13.94 23.44 -52.50
C VAL A 12 -14.84 23.68 -51.28
N PHE A 13 -14.28 23.77 -50.07
CA PHE A 13 -15.07 24.00 -48.86
C PHE A 13 -15.15 25.47 -48.41
N ASP A 14 -14.69 26.40 -49.24
CA ASP A 14 -14.61 27.84 -48.94
C ASP A 14 -14.07 28.10 -47.50
N MET A 15 -13.03 27.42 -47.14
CA MET A 15 -12.47 27.43 -45.79
C MET A 15 -11.10 28.14 -45.75
N ALA A 16 -10.96 29.11 -44.85
CA ALA A 16 -9.67 29.72 -44.61
C ALA A 16 -8.64 28.72 -44.07
N LYS A 17 -7.39 28.81 -44.56
CA LYS A 17 -6.29 27.92 -44.12
C LYS A 17 -6.09 27.95 -42.61
N SER A 18 -6.25 29.09 -41.96
CA SER A 18 -6.19 29.23 -40.49
C SER A 18 -7.23 28.38 -39.79
N SER A 19 -8.48 28.42 -40.26
CA SER A 19 -9.59 27.60 -39.72
C SER A 19 -9.35 26.12 -39.88
N TYR A 20 -8.88 25.69 -41.05
CA TYR A 20 -8.48 24.31 -41.29
C TYR A 20 -7.36 23.86 -40.34
N CYS A 21 -6.30 24.65 -40.23
CA CYS A 21 -5.19 24.33 -39.34
C CYS A 21 -5.63 24.29 -37.85
N TYR A 22 -6.55 25.17 -37.46
CA TYR A 22 -7.16 25.17 -36.14
C TYR A 22 -7.93 23.85 -35.89
N GLN A 23 -8.83 23.50 -36.80
CA GLN A 23 -9.63 22.26 -36.70
C GLN A 23 -8.75 21.01 -36.67
N GLN A 24 -7.72 20.95 -37.51
CA GLN A 24 -6.76 19.85 -37.50
C GLN A 24 -6.02 19.72 -36.15
N LYS A 25 -5.67 20.87 -35.54
CA LYS A 25 -5.08 20.87 -34.18
C LYS A 25 -6.08 20.37 -33.13
N GLN A 26 -7.36 20.75 -33.23
CA GLN A 26 -8.39 20.29 -32.29
C GLN A 26 -8.62 18.77 -32.42
N ILE A 27 -8.79 18.26 -33.64
CA ILE A 27 -8.95 16.80 -33.88
C ILE A 27 -7.74 16.01 -33.32
N LYS A 28 -6.52 16.50 -33.55
CA LYS A 28 -5.32 15.85 -32.98
C LYS A 28 -5.32 15.88 -31.46
N LYS A 29 -5.78 16.96 -30.85
CA LYS A 29 -5.89 17.13 -29.40
C LYS A 29 -6.95 16.19 -28.83
N GLU A 30 -8.12 16.07 -29.45
CA GLU A 30 -9.19 15.16 -29.08
C GLU A 30 -8.74 13.70 -29.15
N ASN A 31 -8.11 13.29 -30.26
CA ASN A 31 -7.55 11.94 -30.40
C ASN A 31 -6.49 11.62 -29.33
N LYS A 32 -5.67 12.62 -28.95
CA LYS A 32 -4.70 12.43 -27.86
C LYS A 32 -5.41 12.25 -26.53
N ILE A 33 -6.46 13.03 -26.25
CA ILE A 33 -7.23 12.92 -25.00
C ILE A 33 -7.93 11.57 -24.92
N VAL A 34 -8.52 11.07 -25.99
CA VAL A 34 -9.18 9.74 -26.04
C VAL A 34 -8.17 8.64 -25.66
N LYS A 35 -6.99 8.63 -26.27
CA LYS A 35 -5.94 7.65 -25.93
C LYS A 35 -5.52 7.73 -24.46
N ILE A 36 -5.43 8.94 -23.91
CA ILE A 36 -5.08 9.12 -22.49
C ILE A 36 -6.21 8.62 -21.59
N LYS A 37 -7.47 8.86 -21.92
CA LYS A 37 -8.64 8.34 -21.18
C LYS A 37 -8.61 6.81 -21.11
N GLU A 38 -8.37 6.16 -22.24
CA GLU A 38 -8.24 4.70 -22.29
C GLU A 38 -7.07 4.20 -21.42
N ARG A 39 -5.90 4.84 -21.51
CA ARG A 39 -4.76 4.44 -20.69
C ARG A 39 -5.02 4.63 -19.20
N ILE A 40 -5.69 5.71 -18.78
CA ILE A 40 -6.12 5.93 -17.39
C ILE A 40 -7.03 4.79 -16.91
N LYS A 41 -8.02 4.36 -17.73
CA LYS A 41 -8.90 3.24 -17.41
C LYS A 41 -8.10 1.96 -17.21
N ILE A 42 -7.23 1.63 -18.15
CA ILE A 42 -6.37 0.43 -18.07
C ILE A 42 -5.56 0.46 -16.77
N LEU A 43 -4.84 1.54 -16.49
CA LEU A 43 -4.04 1.68 -15.27
C LEU A 43 -4.87 1.57 -13.98
N PHE A 44 -6.10 2.09 -13.99
CA PHE A 44 -6.99 1.99 -12.84
C PHE A 44 -7.42 0.54 -12.58
N PHE A 45 -7.76 -0.22 -13.63
CA PHE A 45 -8.17 -1.62 -13.50
C PHE A 45 -6.99 -2.56 -13.25
N GLU A 46 -5.85 -2.38 -13.89
CA GLU A 46 -4.60 -3.13 -13.63
C GLU A 46 -4.18 -3.03 -12.16
N ASN A 47 -4.45 -1.88 -11.53
CA ASN A 47 -4.19 -1.68 -10.10
C ASN A 47 -5.43 -1.95 -9.21
N HIS A 48 -6.35 -2.81 -9.67
CA HIS A 48 -7.50 -3.30 -8.89
C HIS A 48 -8.37 -2.17 -8.32
N LYS A 49 -8.53 -1.04 -9.03
CA LYS A 49 -9.30 0.13 -8.61
C LYS A 49 -8.79 0.80 -7.29
N ARG A 50 -7.53 0.54 -6.91
CA ARG A 50 -6.92 1.02 -5.66
C ARG A 50 -6.22 2.37 -5.79
N TYR A 51 -5.99 2.85 -7.02
CA TYR A 51 -5.23 4.07 -7.28
C TYR A 51 -6.10 5.26 -7.61
N GLY A 52 -6.00 6.31 -6.79
CA GLY A 52 -6.57 7.62 -7.10
C GLY A 52 -5.71 8.41 -8.08
N TYR A 53 -6.23 9.57 -8.53
CA TYR A 53 -5.65 10.38 -9.60
C TYR A 53 -4.16 10.70 -9.43
N ARG A 54 -3.66 10.91 -8.20
CA ARG A 54 -2.24 11.21 -7.97
C ARG A 54 -1.32 10.05 -8.35
N ARG A 55 -1.70 8.82 -7.99
CA ARG A 55 -0.93 7.63 -8.38
C ARG A 55 -1.05 7.33 -9.86
N ILE A 56 -2.24 7.47 -10.44
CA ILE A 56 -2.45 7.33 -11.90
C ILE A 56 -1.60 8.37 -12.65
N HIS A 57 -1.57 9.62 -12.20
CA HIS A 57 -0.71 10.66 -12.79
C HIS A 57 0.78 10.27 -12.75
N LEU A 58 1.26 9.73 -11.64
CA LEU A 58 2.65 9.27 -11.53
C LEU A 58 2.96 8.11 -12.48
N LEU A 59 2.03 7.16 -12.67
CA LEU A 59 2.20 6.07 -13.63
C LEU A 59 2.26 6.60 -15.06
N LEU A 60 1.35 7.51 -15.43
CA LEU A 60 1.39 8.16 -16.75
C LEU A 60 2.71 8.90 -16.98
N LYS A 61 3.23 9.60 -15.97
CA LYS A 61 4.54 10.25 -16.05
C LYS A 61 5.69 9.26 -16.27
N ARG A 62 5.66 8.10 -15.63
CA ARG A 62 6.63 6.99 -15.87
C ARG A 62 6.58 6.47 -17.31
N GLU A 63 5.39 6.46 -17.91
CA GLU A 63 5.20 6.07 -19.32
C GLU A 63 5.53 7.19 -20.31
N GLY A 64 6.08 8.32 -19.83
CA GLY A 64 6.41 9.48 -20.67
C GLY A 64 5.19 10.32 -21.10
N ILE A 65 4.01 10.06 -20.54
CA ILE A 65 2.79 10.82 -20.82
C ILE A 65 2.74 12.05 -19.93
N ILE A 66 3.04 13.22 -20.52
CA ILE A 66 3.01 14.51 -19.82
C ILE A 66 1.60 15.08 -19.84
N ILE A 67 0.95 15.10 -18.68
CA ILE A 67 -0.39 15.63 -18.45
C ILE A 67 -0.49 16.19 -17.02
N SER A 68 -1.32 17.19 -16.79
CA SER A 68 -1.48 17.74 -15.44
C SER A 68 -2.36 16.87 -14.55
N GLU A 69 -2.10 16.86 -13.23
CA GLU A 69 -2.94 16.16 -12.25
C GLU A 69 -4.42 16.58 -12.32
N LYS A 70 -4.68 17.87 -12.59
CA LYS A 70 -6.04 18.42 -12.72
C LYS A 70 -6.81 17.73 -13.84
N ILE A 71 -6.17 17.49 -15.00
CA ILE A 71 -6.80 16.81 -16.14
C ILE A 71 -7.03 15.34 -15.80
N VAL A 72 -6.06 14.64 -15.21
CA VAL A 72 -6.23 13.24 -14.77
C VAL A 72 -7.39 13.11 -13.80
N ARG A 73 -7.49 14.02 -12.82
CA ARG A 73 -8.60 14.05 -11.85
C ARG A 73 -9.94 14.28 -12.54
N SER A 74 -10.02 15.19 -13.53
CA SER A 74 -11.24 15.45 -14.29
C SER A 74 -11.67 14.22 -15.08
N ILE A 75 -10.75 13.60 -15.80
CA ILE A 75 -11.00 12.37 -16.56
C ILE A 75 -11.49 11.24 -15.65
N MET A 76 -10.84 11.01 -14.54
CA MET A 76 -11.27 9.97 -13.60
C MET A 76 -12.66 10.22 -13.04
N LYS A 77 -13.02 11.49 -12.79
CA LYS A 77 -14.38 11.87 -12.37
C LYS A 77 -15.41 11.65 -13.47
N GLU A 78 -15.12 12.07 -14.70
CA GLU A 78 -16.01 11.90 -15.88
C GLU A 78 -16.29 10.42 -16.16
N GLU A 79 -15.26 9.56 -16.01
CA GLU A 79 -15.34 8.13 -16.27
C GLU A 79 -15.77 7.30 -15.04
N ASN A 80 -16.21 7.97 -13.94
CA ASN A 80 -16.60 7.33 -12.67
C ASN A 80 -15.55 6.37 -12.09
N LEU A 81 -14.26 6.68 -12.27
CA LEU A 81 -13.15 5.89 -11.72
C LEU A 81 -12.89 6.29 -10.27
N ILE A 82 -13.71 5.75 -9.37
CA ILE A 82 -13.73 6.12 -7.95
C ILE A 82 -13.07 5.03 -7.12
N VAL A 83 -12.08 5.42 -6.30
CA VAL A 83 -11.50 4.56 -5.28
C VAL A 83 -12.47 4.50 -4.09
N ARG A 84 -12.90 3.31 -3.72
CA ARG A 84 -13.77 3.12 -2.55
C ARG A 84 -12.97 3.33 -1.27
N ILE A 85 -13.49 4.14 -0.36
CA ILE A 85 -12.97 4.35 1.00
C ILE A 85 -14.12 4.13 1.96
N ILE A 86 -14.03 3.09 2.78
CA ILE A 86 -15.01 2.81 3.83
C ILE A 86 -14.42 3.29 5.16
N ARG A 87 -15.12 4.21 5.83
CA ARG A 87 -14.74 4.68 7.16
C ARG A 87 -15.32 3.75 8.21
N GLN A 88 -14.47 3.14 9.04
CA GLN A 88 -14.92 2.36 10.19
C GLN A 88 -15.16 3.20 11.43
N LYS A 89 -16.06 2.71 12.30
CA LYS A 89 -16.25 3.24 13.65
C LYS A 89 -15.06 2.89 14.53
N LYS A 90 -14.66 3.81 15.41
CA LYS A 90 -13.60 3.59 16.39
C LYS A 90 -14.07 2.58 17.43
N TYR A 91 -13.22 1.62 17.77
CA TYR A 91 -13.44 0.71 18.92
C TYR A 91 -12.76 1.26 20.16
N SER A 92 -13.32 0.98 21.34
CA SER A 92 -12.69 1.30 22.63
C SER A 92 -11.78 0.14 23.08
N SER A 93 -10.64 0.47 23.67
CA SER A 93 -9.65 -0.50 24.14
C SER A 93 -10.01 -1.08 25.52
N TYR A 94 -9.64 -2.35 25.76
CA TYR A 94 -9.86 -3.09 27.00
C TYR A 94 -8.94 -2.61 28.14
N LEU A 95 -9.50 -2.50 29.36
CA LEU A 95 -8.84 -2.02 30.56
C LEU A 95 -8.45 -3.19 31.50
N GLY A 96 -7.41 -3.92 31.22
CA GLY A 96 -6.93 -4.96 32.14
C GLY A 96 -5.53 -5.45 31.86
N GLU A 97 -4.54 -5.11 32.71
CA GLU A 97 -3.19 -5.64 32.56
C GLU A 97 -2.41 -5.65 33.88
N ILE A 98 -1.73 -6.81 34.12
CA ILE A 98 -0.81 -7.03 35.24
C ILE A 98 0.49 -7.59 34.63
N SER A 99 1.37 -6.73 34.07
CA SER A 99 2.67 -7.16 33.54
C SER A 99 3.71 -6.06 33.70
N PRO A 100 5.01 -6.40 33.84
CA PRO A 100 6.10 -5.42 33.86
C PRO A 100 6.03 -4.51 32.63
N ALA A 101 6.21 -3.22 32.83
CA ALA A 101 6.14 -2.26 31.74
C ALA A 101 7.37 -2.38 30.84
N VAL A 102 7.16 -2.72 29.58
CA VAL A 102 8.18 -2.54 28.52
C VAL A 102 8.13 -1.07 28.08
N PRO A 103 9.27 -0.36 28.00
CA PRO A 103 9.29 1.04 27.61
C PRO A 103 8.84 1.25 26.17
N ASN A 104 8.29 2.45 25.89
CA ASN A 104 7.98 2.87 24.52
C ASN A 104 9.21 3.60 23.94
N GLU A 105 10.14 2.82 23.36
CA GLU A 105 11.40 3.36 22.81
C GLU A 105 11.15 4.20 21.53
N ILE A 106 10.09 3.93 20.79
CA ILE A 106 9.78 4.65 19.54
C ILE A 106 9.16 6.03 19.81
N GLN A 107 8.39 6.20 20.92
CA GLN A 107 7.76 7.46 21.30
C GLN A 107 6.99 8.15 20.17
N ARG A 108 6.28 7.37 19.33
CA ARG A 108 5.53 7.80 18.13
C ARG A 108 6.40 8.30 16.97
N ASP A 109 7.71 8.20 17.06
CA ASP A 109 8.59 8.45 15.91
C ASP A 109 8.68 7.19 15.03
N PHE A 110 7.69 7.06 14.14
CA PHE A 110 7.60 5.97 13.16
C PHE A 110 8.41 6.26 11.89
N HIS A 111 9.47 7.02 12.02
CA HIS A 111 10.41 7.29 10.94
C HIS A 111 11.77 6.67 11.24
N ALA A 112 12.43 6.16 10.20
CA ALA A 112 13.80 5.67 10.27
C ALA A 112 14.59 6.19 9.07
N ASP A 113 15.86 6.49 9.29
CA ASP A 113 16.81 6.99 8.27
C ASP A 113 17.39 5.85 7.42
N LYS A 114 17.33 4.62 7.93
CA LYS A 114 17.86 3.40 7.29
C LYS A 114 16.92 2.22 7.51
N PRO A 115 16.95 1.22 6.61
CA PRO A 115 16.26 -0.06 6.84
C PRO A 115 16.71 -0.73 8.13
N ASN A 116 15.84 -1.55 8.68
CA ASN A 116 16.13 -2.40 9.84
C ASN A 116 16.56 -1.64 11.11
N LYS A 117 16.09 -0.40 11.28
CA LYS A 117 16.26 0.38 12.53
C LYS A 117 15.06 0.26 13.45
N LYS A 118 13.86 0.38 12.89
CA LYS A 118 12.61 0.32 13.63
C LYS A 118 11.62 -0.52 12.85
N TRP A 119 11.11 -1.54 13.48
CA TRP A 119 10.07 -2.42 12.96
C TRP A 119 8.79 -2.27 13.76
N LEU A 120 7.66 -2.37 13.07
CA LEU A 120 6.34 -2.39 13.69
C LEU A 120 5.71 -3.75 13.46
N THR A 121 5.01 -4.27 14.45
CA THR A 121 4.22 -5.48 14.33
C THR A 121 2.93 -5.38 15.12
N ASP A 122 1.91 -6.04 14.64
CA ASP A 122 0.60 -6.17 15.27
C ASP A 122 -0.17 -7.29 14.56
N ILE A 123 -1.26 -7.77 15.14
CA ILE A 123 -2.12 -8.78 14.53
C ILE A 123 -3.41 -8.13 14.06
N THR A 124 -3.82 -8.43 12.83
CA THR A 124 -5.15 -8.03 12.35
C THR A 124 -6.00 -9.22 12.00
N GLU A 125 -7.30 -9.15 12.34
CA GLU A 125 -8.31 -10.16 12.06
C GLU A 125 -9.11 -9.79 10.81
N PHE A 126 -9.42 -10.79 10.00
CA PHE A 126 -10.40 -10.77 8.92
C PHE A 126 -11.49 -11.80 9.19
N LYS A 127 -12.74 -11.37 9.19
CA LYS A 127 -13.89 -12.26 9.31
C LYS A 127 -14.45 -12.56 7.92
N ILE A 128 -14.47 -13.83 7.55
CA ILE A 128 -15.03 -14.35 6.29
C ILE A 128 -16.16 -15.33 6.60
N GLY A 129 -16.87 -15.82 5.58
CA GLY A 129 -18.00 -16.73 5.80
C GLY A 129 -17.63 -17.99 6.56
N GLU A 130 -16.50 -18.62 6.24
CA GLU A 130 -16.05 -19.86 6.90
C GLU A 130 -15.35 -19.65 8.24
N GLY A 131 -15.02 -18.42 8.64
CA GLY A 131 -14.36 -18.21 9.91
C GLY A 131 -13.52 -16.93 9.99
N LYS A 132 -12.41 -17.02 10.70
CA LYS A 132 -11.50 -15.93 10.92
C LYS A 132 -10.11 -16.25 10.40
N VAL A 133 -9.49 -15.26 9.79
CA VAL A 133 -8.09 -15.33 9.34
C VAL A 133 -7.32 -14.18 9.98
N TYR A 134 -6.12 -14.45 10.43
CA TYR A 134 -5.25 -13.52 11.12
C TYR A 134 -3.98 -13.29 10.31
N LEU A 135 -3.55 -12.05 10.24
CA LEU A 135 -2.29 -11.65 9.60
C LEU A 135 -1.41 -10.97 10.66
N SER A 136 -0.17 -11.41 10.75
CA SER A 136 0.89 -10.80 11.57
C SER A 136 2.06 -10.42 10.68
N PRO A 137 2.27 -9.15 10.35
CA PRO A 137 3.40 -8.67 9.56
C PRO A 137 4.47 -8.00 10.43
N ILE A 138 5.70 -7.93 9.92
CA ILE A 138 6.70 -6.95 10.31
C ILE A 138 6.78 -5.88 9.23
N ILE A 139 6.64 -4.62 9.63
CA ILE A 139 6.67 -3.44 8.76
C ILE A 139 7.88 -2.59 9.13
N ASP A 140 8.76 -2.31 8.17
CA ASP A 140 9.89 -1.42 8.37
C ASP A 140 9.46 0.06 8.36
N CYS A 141 9.87 0.82 9.36
CA CYS A 141 9.57 2.25 9.46
C CYS A 141 10.31 3.10 8.43
N PHE A 142 11.36 2.59 7.80
CA PHE A 142 12.15 3.32 6.80
C PHE A 142 11.31 3.69 5.57
N ASP A 143 10.60 2.72 5.03
CA ASP A 143 9.83 2.89 3.79
C ASP A 143 8.41 2.31 3.90
N GLY A 144 8.08 1.69 5.04
CA GLY A 144 6.82 0.99 5.28
C GLY A 144 6.70 -0.28 4.46
N MET A 145 7.82 -0.95 4.18
CA MET A 145 7.86 -2.25 3.53
C MET A 145 7.45 -3.35 4.52
N PRO A 146 6.52 -4.24 4.16
CA PRO A 146 6.35 -5.49 4.88
C PRO A 146 7.58 -6.38 4.62
N ILE A 147 8.38 -6.61 5.66
CA ILE A 147 9.60 -7.44 5.61
C ILE A 147 9.21 -8.90 5.49
N THR A 148 8.44 -9.37 6.47
CA THR A 148 7.86 -10.70 6.54
C THR A 148 6.44 -10.64 7.05
N TRP A 149 5.68 -11.71 6.84
CA TRP A 149 4.36 -11.88 7.40
C TRP A 149 3.98 -13.34 7.49
N THR A 150 3.10 -13.64 8.42
CA THR A 150 2.44 -14.95 8.56
C THR A 150 0.94 -14.76 8.52
N VAL A 151 0.25 -15.76 7.97
CA VAL A 151 -1.21 -15.79 7.90
C VAL A 151 -1.68 -17.12 8.47
N GLY A 152 -2.69 -17.10 9.33
CA GLY A 152 -3.20 -18.30 9.97
C GLY A 152 -4.64 -18.15 10.45
N THR A 153 -5.20 -19.23 10.97
CA THR A 153 -6.59 -19.29 11.45
C THR A 153 -6.73 -19.00 12.94
N SER A 154 -5.61 -18.86 13.64
CA SER A 154 -5.56 -18.59 15.07
C SER A 154 -4.49 -17.56 15.39
N PRO A 155 -4.79 -16.58 16.28
CA PRO A 155 -3.80 -15.62 16.76
C PRO A 155 -3.01 -16.23 17.90
N ASN A 156 -2.17 -17.22 17.61
CA ASN A 156 -1.40 -17.99 18.59
C ASN A 156 0.09 -17.58 18.60
N ALA A 157 0.88 -18.21 19.48
CA ALA A 157 2.31 -17.97 19.59
C ALA A 157 3.06 -18.32 18.30
N GLU A 158 2.67 -19.39 17.62
CA GLU A 158 3.27 -19.84 16.39
C GLU A 158 3.17 -18.77 15.29
N LEU A 159 1.99 -18.12 15.14
CA LEU A 159 1.76 -17.06 14.15
C LEU A 159 2.79 -15.94 14.28
N VAL A 160 3.04 -15.43 15.49
CA VAL A 160 3.94 -14.29 15.71
C VAL A 160 5.41 -14.75 15.76
N ASN A 161 5.70 -15.90 16.33
CA ASN A 161 7.06 -16.41 16.45
C ASN A 161 7.65 -16.78 15.09
N THR A 162 6.91 -17.51 14.26
CA THR A 162 7.34 -17.84 12.88
C THR A 162 7.58 -16.59 12.05
N MET A 163 6.74 -15.58 12.20
CA MET A 163 6.91 -14.29 11.52
C MET A 163 8.22 -13.61 11.95
N LEU A 164 8.52 -13.61 13.26
CA LEU A 164 9.75 -13.03 13.81
C LEU A 164 10.98 -13.82 13.38
N ASP A 165 10.94 -15.14 13.46
CA ASP A 165 12.04 -16.03 13.02
C ASP A 165 12.40 -15.76 11.55
N ASN A 166 11.40 -15.68 10.68
CA ASN A 166 11.61 -15.35 9.28
C ASN A 166 12.20 -13.93 9.06
N ALA A 167 11.90 -12.98 9.93
CA ALA A 167 12.47 -11.64 9.84
C ALA A 167 13.91 -11.59 10.33
N ILE A 168 14.23 -12.29 11.41
CA ILE A 168 15.59 -12.37 11.99
C ILE A 168 16.58 -12.93 10.96
N VAL A 169 16.21 -13.97 10.21
CA VAL A 169 17.06 -14.57 9.16
C VAL A 169 17.46 -13.56 8.07
N LEU A 170 16.70 -12.50 7.86
CA LEU A 170 16.99 -11.48 6.86
C LEU A 170 17.92 -10.36 7.37
N LEU A 171 18.23 -10.33 8.67
CA LEU A 171 19.11 -9.34 9.27
C LEU A 171 20.58 -9.67 9.01
N LYS A 172 21.39 -8.63 8.85
CA LYS A 172 22.85 -8.72 8.87
C LYS A 172 23.34 -8.68 10.32
N GLU A 173 24.55 -9.15 10.57
CA GLU A 173 25.15 -9.20 11.92
C GLU A 173 25.11 -7.88 12.70
N ASN A 174 25.15 -6.74 12.02
CA ASN A 174 25.15 -5.41 12.61
C ASN A 174 23.77 -4.73 12.63
N GLU A 175 22.71 -5.46 12.33
CA GLU A 175 21.34 -4.93 12.29
C GLU A 175 20.54 -5.44 13.49
N HIS A 176 20.22 -4.54 14.41
CA HIS A 176 19.48 -4.81 15.65
C HIS A 176 18.28 -3.87 15.76
N PRO A 177 17.19 -4.10 15.01
CA PRO A 177 16.03 -3.21 15.02
C PRO A 177 15.32 -3.15 16.37
N ILE A 178 14.74 -1.98 16.65
CA ILE A 178 13.73 -1.83 17.69
C ILE A 178 12.43 -2.40 17.12
N VAL A 179 11.86 -3.42 17.76
CA VAL A 179 10.57 -4.01 17.37
C VAL A 179 9.48 -3.47 18.27
N HIS A 180 8.60 -2.66 17.70
CA HIS A 180 7.49 -2.04 18.41
C HIS A 180 6.18 -2.78 18.15
N SER A 181 5.46 -3.09 19.22
CA SER A 181 4.16 -3.75 19.19
C SER A 181 3.16 -3.03 20.10
N ASP A 182 1.90 -3.41 19.99
CA ASP A 182 0.94 -3.16 21.04
C ASP A 182 1.26 -4.01 22.29
N ARG A 183 0.39 -3.94 23.31
CA ARG A 183 0.52 -4.74 24.53
C ARG A 183 -0.22 -6.08 24.45
N GLY A 184 -0.43 -6.62 23.28
CA GLY A 184 -1.03 -7.93 23.06
C GLY A 184 -0.29 -9.04 23.83
N CYS A 185 -1.01 -10.04 24.33
CA CYS A 185 -0.42 -11.15 25.08
C CYS A 185 0.67 -11.88 24.27
N HIS A 186 0.53 -11.91 22.95
CA HIS A 186 1.45 -12.59 22.02
C HIS A 186 2.89 -12.07 22.12
N TYR A 187 3.06 -10.75 22.30
CA TYR A 187 4.37 -10.08 22.40
C TYR A 187 4.96 -10.09 23.81
N ARG A 188 4.30 -10.76 24.75
CA ARG A 188 4.71 -10.94 26.15
C ARG A 188 4.98 -12.40 26.52
N TRP A 189 4.74 -13.32 25.62
CA TRP A 189 5.06 -14.72 25.81
C TRP A 189 6.56 -14.98 25.83
N SER A 190 6.97 -15.95 26.62
CA SER A 190 8.39 -16.29 26.80
C SER A 190 9.09 -16.60 25.47
N GLY A 191 8.42 -17.36 24.60
CA GLY A 191 8.98 -17.69 23.28
C GLY A 191 9.23 -16.48 22.37
N TRP A 192 8.41 -15.41 22.46
CA TRP A 192 8.68 -14.15 21.78
C TRP A 192 9.87 -13.42 22.38
N ILE A 193 9.89 -13.31 23.73
CA ILE A 193 10.94 -12.61 24.48
C ILE A 193 12.30 -13.27 24.19
N GLN A 194 12.38 -14.58 24.30
CA GLN A 194 13.61 -15.34 24.07
C GLN A 194 14.17 -15.07 22.66
N ARG A 195 13.36 -15.10 21.62
CA ARG A 195 13.80 -14.82 20.23
C ARG A 195 14.33 -13.39 20.08
N MET A 196 13.66 -12.42 20.71
CA MET A 196 14.11 -11.03 20.70
C MET A 196 15.48 -10.88 21.34
N ASP A 197 15.67 -11.52 22.51
CA ASP A 197 16.91 -11.44 23.29
C ASP A 197 18.06 -12.18 22.56
N GLU A 198 17.82 -13.38 22.05
CA GLU A 198 18.81 -14.18 21.30
C GLU A 198 19.28 -13.48 20.02
N ALA A 199 18.39 -12.75 19.34
CA ALA A 199 18.73 -11.97 18.15
C ALA A 199 19.24 -10.55 18.46
N GLY A 200 19.37 -10.18 19.73
CA GLY A 200 19.81 -8.84 20.15
C GLY A 200 18.88 -7.71 19.74
N LEU A 201 17.57 -8.01 19.60
CA LEU A 201 16.55 -7.03 19.21
C LEU A 201 16.02 -6.27 20.42
N THR A 202 15.75 -4.97 20.24
CA THR A 202 15.19 -4.15 21.31
C THR A 202 13.66 -4.20 21.28
N ARG A 203 13.07 -4.58 22.40
CA ARG A 203 11.61 -4.59 22.57
C ARG A 203 11.09 -3.20 22.89
N SER A 204 10.01 -2.80 22.21
CA SER A 204 9.29 -1.56 22.48
C SER A 204 7.79 -1.82 22.46
N MET A 205 7.04 -1.23 23.38
CA MET A 205 5.59 -1.40 23.44
C MET A 205 4.85 -0.08 23.64
N SER A 206 3.69 0.01 23.02
CA SER A 206 2.76 1.12 23.23
C SER A 206 2.43 1.29 24.72
N LYS A 207 2.19 2.53 25.16
CA LYS A 207 1.68 2.78 26.52
C LYS A 207 0.24 2.24 26.64
N LYS A 208 -0.12 1.78 27.83
CA LYS A 208 -1.48 1.26 28.12
C LYS A 208 -2.55 2.28 27.76
N GLY A 209 -3.53 1.87 26.96
CA GLY A 209 -4.65 2.73 26.56
C GLY A 209 -4.27 3.86 25.60
N CYS A 210 -3.10 3.82 24.98
CA CYS A 210 -2.59 4.88 24.12
C CYS A 210 -2.56 4.42 22.65
N SER A 211 -3.73 4.39 21.97
CA SER A 211 -3.85 4.04 20.56
C SER A 211 -2.88 4.80 19.61
N PRO A 212 -2.56 6.10 19.84
CA PRO A 212 -1.61 6.81 18.99
C PRO A 212 -0.22 6.18 18.94
N ASP A 213 0.16 5.40 19.96
CA ASP A 213 1.47 4.76 20.01
C ASP A 213 1.61 3.60 19.01
N ASN A 214 0.51 3.04 18.47
CA ASN A 214 0.50 2.02 17.40
C ASN A 214 -0.12 2.53 16.09
N SER A 215 -0.31 3.83 15.94
CA SER A 215 -1.05 4.44 14.83
C SER A 215 -0.50 4.12 13.44
N ALA A 216 0.81 3.90 13.32
CA ALA A 216 1.42 3.58 12.02
C ALA A 216 1.05 2.16 11.55
N CYS A 217 1.02 1.17 12.47
CA CYS A 217 0.58 -0.18 12.18
C CYS A 217 -0.93 -0.24 11.91
N GLU A 218 -1.72 0.45 12.75
CA GLU A 218 -3.17 0.61 12.52
C GLU A 218 -3.45 1.27 11.17
N GLY A 219 -2.65 2.27 10.78
CA GLY A 219 -2.73 2.93 9.47
C GLY A 219 -2.40 2.02 8.30
N PHE A 220 -1.46 1.09 8.48
CA PHE A 220 -1.18 0.03 7.49
C PHE A 220 -2.38 -0.90 7.33
N PHE A 221 -2.91 -1.44 8.41
CA PHE A 221 -4.07 -2.34 8.36
C PHE A 221 -5.34 -1.66 7.85
N GLY A 222 -5.61 -0.43 8.27
CA GLY A 222 -6.75 0.32 7.76
C GLY A 222 -6.68 0.52 6.25
N ARG A 223 -5.50 0.78 5.72
CA ARG A 223 -5.25 0.91 4.28
C ARG A 223 -5.42 -0.42 3.56
N MET A 224 -4.82 -1.50 4.08
CA MET A 224 -4.96 -2.84 3.54
C MET A 224 -6.42 -3.26 3.47
N LYS A 225 -7.16 -3.12 4.57
CA LYS A 225 -8.58 -3.50 4.62
C LYS A 225 -9.43 -2.67 3.66
N ASN A 226 -9.14 -1.39 3.48
CA ASN A 226 -9.83 -0.56 2.49
C ASN A 226 -9.50 -0.96 1.04
N GLU A 227 -8.26 -1.39 0.78
CA GLU A 227 -7.79 -1.70 -0.56
C GLU A 227 -8.17 -3.12 -1.03
N MET A 228 -8.35 -4.09 -0.10
CA MET A 228 -8.57 -5.48 -0.49
C MET A 228 -9.71 -6.19 0.22
N PHE A 229 -10.22 -5.68 1.36
CA PHE A 229 -11.18 -6.41 2.16
C PHE A 229 -12.58 -5.79 2.15
N TYR A 230 -12.69 -4.48 2.47
CA TYR A 230 -13.99 -3.84 2.58
C TYR A 230 -14.64 -3.61 1.22
N GLY A 231 -15.95 -3.87 1.15
CA GLY A 231 -16.76 -3.69 -0.05
C GLY A 231 -16.79 -4.91 -0.98
N GLU A 232 -16.07 -5.97 -0.62
CA GLU A 232 -16.17 -7.29 -1.23
C GLU A 232 -16.98 -8.23 -0.35
N LYS A 233 -17.56 -9.28 -0.98
CA LYS A 233 -18.30 -10.33 -0.27
C LYS A 233 -17.40 -11.54 -0.08
N TRP A 234 -17.24 -11.97 1.17
CA TRP A 234 -16.37 -13.07 1.56
C TRP A 234 -17.13 -14.30 2.07
N ASP A 235 -18.44 -14.36 1.80
CA ASP A 235 -19.30 -15.41 2.34
C ASP A 235 -19.07 -16.80 1.71
N LYS A 236 -18.54 -16.84 0.48
CA LYS A 236 -18.38 -18.06 -0.31
C LYS A 236 -16.91 -18.42 -0.62
N ILE A 237 -15.97 -17.83 0.11
CA ILE A 237 -14.56 -18.09 -0.09
C ILE A 237 -14.03 -19.01 0.98
N SER A 238 -13.18 -19.98 0.62
CA SER A 238 -12.52 -20.84 1.60
C SER A 238 -11.42 -20.08 2.35
N VAL A 239 -11.02 -20.61 3.52
CA VAL A 239 -9.95 -20.06 4.32
C VAL A 239 -8.64 -20.04 3.54
N GLU A 240 -8.32 -21.11 2.82
CA GLU A 240 -7.09 -21.27 2.02
C GLU A 240 -7.03 -20.26 0.88
N GLU A 241 -8.14 -20.08 0.16
CA GLU A 241 -8.24 -19.07 -0.90
C GLU A 241 -8.06 -17.66 -0.35
N PHE A 242 -8.66 -17.36 0.81
CA PHE A 242 -8.52 -16.05 1.42
C PHE A 242 -7.09 -15.78 1.93
N ILE A 243 -6.42 -16.81 2.49
CA ILE A 243 -4.99 -16.75 2.83
C ILE A 243 -4.15 -16.43 1.59
N SER A 244 -4.43 -17.09 0.46
CA SER A 244 -3.75 -16.80 -0.81
C SER A 244 -3.94 -15.35 -1.26
N ILE A 245 -5.15 -14.81 -1.13
CA ILE A 245 -5.45 -13.41 -1.47
C ILE A 245 -4.67 -12.43 -0.58
N ILE A 246 -4.58 -12.71 0.74
CA ILE A 246 -3.76 -11.89 1.64
C ILE A 246 -2.30 -11.92 1.20
N ASN A 247 -1.74 -13.10 0.92
CA ASN A 247 -0.35 -13.24 0.49
C ASN A 247 -0.07 -12.50 -0.82
N GLN A 248 -0.96 -12.60 -1.81
CA GLN A 248 -0.86 -11.86 -3.07
C GLN A 248 -0.92 -10.34 -2.85
N TYR A 249 -1.78 -9.87 -1.93
CA TYR A 249 -1.84 -8.46 -1.58
C TYR A 249 -0.54 -7.98 -0.93
N MET A 250 0.02 -8.74 0.02
CA MET A 250 1.26 -8.38 0.71
C MET A 250 2.45 -8.33 -0.26
N GLN A 251 2.56 -9.29 -1.18
CA GLN A 251 3.56 -9.28 -2.25
C GLN A 251 3.37 -8.08 -3.17
N TRP A 252 2.14 -7.83 -3.62
CA TRP A 252 1.84 -6.66 -4.44
C TRP A 252 2.14 -5.35 -3.70
N TYR A 253 1.84 -5.26 -2.41
CA TYR A 253 2.17 -4.08 -1.60
C TYR A 253 3.67 -3.82 -1.56
N ARG A 254 4.46 -4.85 -1.34
CA ARG A 254 5.93 -4.80 -1.29
C ARG A 254 6.53 -4.42 -2.64
N ASP A 255 6.10 -5.09 -3.70
CA ASP A 255 6.82 -5.10 -4.97
C ASP A 255 6.27 -4.09 -6.00
N LYS A 256 4.98 -3.76 -5.93
CA LYS A 256 4.30 -2.99 -6.97
C LYS A 256 3.52 -1.78 -6.46
N ARG A 257 3.08 -1.79 -5.19
CA ARG A 257 2.25 -0.70 -4.67
C ARG A 257 3.05 0.58 -4.51
N ILE A 258 2.82 1.56 -5.39
CA ILE A 258 3.50 2.86 -5.34
C ILE A 258 3.05 3.70 -4.14
N LYS A 259 4.01 4.37 -3.50
CA LYS A 259 3.81 5.31 -2.37
C LYS A 259 4.24 6.70 -2.78
N LEU A 260 3.40 7.70 -2.49
CA LEU A 260 3.73 9.11 -2.78
C LEU A 260 4.96 9.58 -1.99
N SER A 261 5.09 9.11 -0.74
CA SER A 261 6.23 9.42 0.14
C SER A 261 7.56 8.86 -0.37
N LEU A 262 7.53 7.89 -1.28
CA LEU A 262 8.71 7.30 -1.91
C LEU A 262 8.88 7.78 -3.37
N GLY A 263 8.41 8.98 -3.69
CA GLY A 263 8.51 9.53 -5.03
C GLY A 263 7.71 8.75 -6.09
N GLY A 264 6.68 8.00 -5.67
CA GLY A 264 5.87 7.16 -6.55
C GLY A 264 6.50 5.80 -6.85
N LEU A 265 7.47 5.37 -6.07
CA LEU A 265 8.06 4.03 -6.13
C LEU A 265 7.32 3.09 -5.16
N SER A 266 7.37 1.77 -5.43
CA SER A 266 7.04 0.77 -4.43
C SER A 266 8.16 0.68 -3.39
N PRO A 267 7.92 0.09 -2.20
CA PRO A 267 8.97 -0.10 -1.21
C PRO A 267 10.20 -0.84 -1.78
N MET A 268 9.97 -1.91 -2.55
CA MET A 268 11.05 -2.67 -3.17
C MET A 268 11.79 -1.88 -4.27
N GLU A 269 11.06 -1.15 -5.13
CA GLU A 269 11.68 -0.26 -6.13
C GLU A 269 12.50 0.83 -5.45
N TYR A 270 12.01 1.39 -4.35
CA TYR A 270 12.73 2.42 -3.59
C TYR A 270 14.05 1.88 -3.02
N ARG A 271 14.03 0.70 -2.39
CA ARG A 271 15.26 0.06 -1.90
C ARG A 271 16.26 -0.22 -3.01
N ARG A 272 15.80 -0.73 -4.15
CA ARG A 272 16.66 -0.95 -5.32
C ARG A 272 17.27 0.35 -5.84
N SER A 273 16.51 1.45 -5.86
CA SER A 273 17.04 2.76 -6.29
C SER A 273 18.14 3.30 -5.37
N LEU A 274 18.18 2.84 -4.12
CA LEU A 274 19.22 3.16 -3.13
C LEU A 274 20.36 2.13 -3.08
N GLY A 275 20.29 1.05 -3.85
CA GLY A 275 21.30 -0.02 -3.86
C GLY A 275 21.31 -0.90 -2.62
N ILE A 276 20.17 -1.01 -1.91
CA ILE A 276 20.03 -1.75 -0.63
C ILE A 276 19.07 -2.94 -0.70
N ALA A 277 18.63 -3.34 -1.89
CA ALA A 277 17.79 -4.53 -2.14
C ALA A 277 18.28 -5.27 -3.38
#